data_ae2b059c44a28f4d1040893902bfe52e
#
_entry.id   ae2b059c44a28f4d1040893902bfe52e
#
_cell.length_a   1.000
_cell.length_b   1.000
_cell.length_c   1.000
_cell.angle_alpha   90.00
_cell.angle_beta   90.00
_cell.angle_gamma   90.00
#
_symmetry.space_group_name_H-M   'P 1'
#
loop_
_entity.id
_entity.type
_entity.pdbx_description
1 polymer ?
#
loop_
_entity_poly.entity_id
_entity_poly.type
_entity_poly.pdbx_seq_one_letter_code
_entity_poly.pdbx_strand_id
1 'polypeptide(L)'
;MTLALIGLPAALGAAPAHAAARTPGVADLDGDGYGDLVIGAPAASGGGRVTVVYGSRNGVDLGHHQVLAPLRSGGAFGTAVVTADFDGDGRTDLAVGAPGHGTIEIFGGTRSGLSRRAVLTPGDGAGRALAVGDVDHDGRPDLLAAGNSALLIIGFTAGVPKIVTTVKGHASRRVAIAAGDLNGDGYADAAWNADGVLRLLHGSRTGLRPVPGTASVGSTGGLAIADVNGDRRGDVVAGDPGGAHGGLVKVYPGGDLGHPRAYGQDTEGVPGKGETGDEFGAAVVARDRDGDGRADVVVGAPGEAIGERRNAGAVTVLRGDAHWSLGAGSSSFSQDTEGVPGVAETGDRYGAALSLADLDGDTRLDLTVGTPGENGGDGGVSVYPGQGIAGMTVFGGKAAGLSAVKAAFGGALSG
;
A
#
# COMPACT_ATOMS: atom_id res chain seq x y z
N MET A 1 67.89 39.82 15.95
CA MET A 1 67.39 39.49 14.60
C MET A 1 66.41 38.34 14.77
N THR A 2 65.16 38.64 15.00
CA THR A 2 64.13 37.68 15.42
C THR A 2 63.24 37.43 14.22
N LEU A 3 63.22 36.20 13.73
CA LEU A 3 62.38 35.77 12.60
C LEU A 3 60.99 35.41 13.11
N ALA A 4 59.96 36.15 12.65
CA ALA A 4 58.57 35.80 12.92
C ALA A 4 58.07 34.83 11.88
N LEU A 5 57.62 33.63 12.32
CA LEU A 5 56.87 32.68 11.51
C LEU A 5 55.39 33.16 11.43
N ILE A 6 54.96 33.44 10.20
CA ILE A 6 53.54 33.68 9.89
C ILE A 6 52.88 32.33 9.63
N GLY A 7 52.01 31.91 10.52
CA GLY A 7 51.18 30.72 10.33
C GLY A 7 50.01 31.01 9.37
N LEU A 8 49.86 30.22 8.30
CA LEU A 8 48.65 30.21 7.46
C LEU A 8 47.49 29.53 8.24
N PRO A 9 46.28 30.06 8.15
CA PRO A 9 45.12 29.36 8.67
C PRO A 9 44.79 28.14 7.81
N ALA A 10 44.66 26.97 8.45
CA ALA A 10 44.13 25.78 7.84
C ALA A 10 42.67 26.01 7.46
N ALA A 11 42.35 25.84 6.18
CA ALA A 11 40.96 25.79 5.71
C ALA A 11 40.26 24.60 6.37
N LEU A 12 39.29 24.89 7.24
CA LEU A 12 38.33 23.86 7.68
C LEU A 12 37.55 23.40 6.43
N GLY A 13 37.82 22.18 5.99
CA GLY A 13 37.00 21.52 5.01
C GLY A 13 35.58 21.41 5.57
N ALA A 14 34.60 21.91 4.84
CA ALA A 14 33.21 21.71 5.16
C ALA A 14 32.99 20.18 5.19
N ALA A 15 32.49 19.64 6.32
CA ALA A 15 32.03 18.27 6.40
C ALA A 15 30.96 18.07 5.31
N PRO A 16 30.95 16.89 4.64
CA PRO A 16 29.88 16.61 3.69
C PRO A 16 28.55 16.74 4.44
N ALA A 17 27.61 17.52 3.85
CA ALA A 17 26.26 17.59 4.35
C ALA A 17 25.75 16.16 4.51
N HIS A 18 25.45 15.76 5.74
CA HIS A 18 24.74 14.51 5.98
C HIS A 18 23.42 14.63 5.21
N ALA A 19 23.18 13.72 4.28
CA ALA A 19 21.86 13.55 3.70
C ALA A 19 20.87 13.51 4.86
N ALA A 20 19.87 14.38 4.82
CA ALA A 20 18.82 14.38 5.82
C ALA A 20 18.32 12.94 5.97
N ALA A 21 18.17 12.48 7.22
CA ALA A 21 17.65 11.14 7.47
C ALA A 21 16.30 11.05 6.75
N ARG A 22 16.20 10.14 5.77
CA ARG A 22 14.97 9.94 4.99
C ARG A 22 13.85 9.56 5.94
N THR A 23 12.70 10.16 5.77
CA THR A 23 11.49 9.79 6.51
C THR A 23 11.15 8.34 6.16
N PRO A 24 11.09 7.41 7.12
CA PRO A 24 10.72 6.03 6.82
C PRO A 24 9.33 5.99 6.15
N GLY A 25 9.22 5.35 4.99
CA GLY A 25 7.96 5.16 4.27
C GLY A 25 7.69 6.13 3.13
N VAL A 26 8.68 6.93 2.71
CA VAL A 26 8.60 7.70 1.45
C VAL A 26 9.10 6.84 0.30
N ALA A 27 8.25 6.59 -0.70
CA ALA A 27 8.60 5.85 -1.91
C ALA A 27 9.29 6.80 -2.92
N ASP A 28 10.54 7.16 -2.67
CA ASP A 28 11.37 8.05 -3.50
C ASP A 28 12.18 7.19 -4.49
N LEU A 29 11.62 6.95 -5.68
CA LEU A 29 12.13 6.02 -6.70
C LEU A 29 13.25 6.64 -7.55
N ASP A 30 13.28 7.96 -7.68
CA ASP A 30 14.33 8.66 -8.44
C ASP A 30 15.37 9.37 -7.56
N GLY A 31 15.12 9.46 -6.25
CA GLY A 31 16.05 10.00 -5.26
C GLY A 31 16.03 11.52 -5.18
N ASP A 32 14.91 12.18 -5.53
CA ASP A 32 14.77 13.65 -5.49
C ASP A 32 14.27 14.20 -4.15
N GLY A 33 13.80 13.31 -3.25
CA GLY A 33 13.38 13.63 -1.89
C GLY A 33 11.86 13.75 -1.71
N TYR A 34 11.07 13.57 -2.76
CA TYR A 34 9.60 13.52 -2.73
C TYR A 34 9.12 12.07 -2.90
N GLY A 35 7.95 11.78 -2.36
CA GLY A 35 7.35 10.46 -2.54
C GLY A 35 6.75 10.31 -3.93
N ASP A 36 6.91 9.14 -4.53
CA ASP A 36 6.40 8.81 -5.85
C ASP A 36 5.18 7.88 -5.74
N LEU A 37 4.25 8.04 -6.66
CA LEU A 37 3.02 7.25 -6.71
C LEU A 37 3.12 6.17 -7.79
N VAL A 38 2.94 4.91 -7.37
CA VAL A 38 2.90 3.75 -8.26
C VAL A 38 1.46 3.28 -8.45
N ILE A 39 1.03 3.17 -9.70
CA ILE A 39 -0.36 2.89 -10.09
C ILE A 39 -0.41 1.67 -10.99
N GLY A 40 -1.06 0.62 -10.53
CA GLY A 40 -1.34 -0.59 -11.29
C GLY A 40 -2.54 -0.43 -12.22
N ALA A 41 -2.42 -0.96 -13.42
CA ALA A 41 -3.46 -1.05 -14.44
C ALA A 41 -3.48 -2.49 -15.02
N PRO A 42 -3.91 -3.48 -14.22
CA PRO A 42 -3.74 -4.90 -14.55
C PRO A 42 -4.57 -5.37 -15.77
N ALA A 43 -5.62 -4.64 -16.11
CA ALA A 43 -6.47 -4.93 -17.28
C ALA A 43 -5.98 -4.25 -18.56
N ALA A 44 -4.94 -3.41 -18.50
CA ALA A 44 -4.40 -2.74 -19.67
C ALA A 44 -3.95 -3.75 -20.74
N SER A 45 -4.15 -3.39 -22.01
CA SER A 45 -3.81 -4.22 -23.17
C SER A 45 -2.34 -4.64 -23.16
N GLY A 46 -2.06 -5.87 -23.62
CA GLY A 46 -0.72 -6.44 -23.61
C GLY A 46 -0.29 -7.03 -22.26
N GLY A 47 -1.26 -7.28 -21.34
CA GLY A 47 -1.02 -8.04 -20.10
C GLY A 47 -0.83 -7.22 -18.85
N GLY A 48 -1.36 -6.00 -18.86
CA GLY A 48 -1.26 -5.04 -17.75
C GLY A 48 -0.16 -4.00 -17.92
N ARG A 49 -0.21 -2.97 -17.12
CA ARG A 49 0.78 -1.87 -17.04
C ARG A 49 0.93 -1.40 -15.60
N VAL A 50 2.03 -0.75 -15.35
CA VAL A 50 2.24 0.06 -14.14
C VAL A 50 2.68 1.45 -14.58
N THR A 51 2.11 2.46 -13.98
CA THR A 51 2.56 3.85 -14.16
C THR A 51 3.15 4.34 -12.85
N VAL A 52 4.32 4.95 -12.92
CA VAL A 52 4.90 5.75 -11.85
C VAL A 52 4.65 7.21 -12.18
N VAL A 53 4.09 7.96 -11.25
CA VAL A 53 3.98 9.43 -11.32
C VAL A 53 4.87 9.97 -10.23
N TYR A 54 5.89 10.73 -10.61
CA TYR A 54 6.87 11.23 -9.68
C TYR A 54 6.30 12.38 -8.85
N GLY A 55 6.73 12.45 -7.59
CA GLY A 55 6.36 13.48 -6.67
C GLY A 55 7.08 14.81 -6.92
N SER A 56 6.63 15.83 -6.27
CA SER A 56 7.26 17.16 -6.25
C SER A 56 6.74 17.94 -5.06
N ARG A 57 7.36 19.07 -4.74
CA ARG A 57 6.85 20.00 -3.71
C ARG A 57 5.39 20.47 -3.87
N ASN A 58 4.76 20.17 -4.98
CA ASN A 58 3.36 20.50 -5.27
C ASN A 58 2.47 19.24 -5.34
N GLY A 59 2.93 18.11 -4.83
CA GLY A 59 2.32 16.80 -4.98
C GLY A 59 2.76 16.12 -6.27
N VAL A 60 1.92 15.22 -6.81
CA VAL A 60 2.25 14.43 -8.01
C VAL A 60 2.45 15.29 -9.26
N ASP A 61 3.55 15.08 -10.00
CA ASP A 61 3.84 15.74 -11.26
C ASP A 61 3.43 14.87 -12.46
N LEU A 62 2.26 15.15 -13.02
CA LEU A 62 1.75 14.42 -14.19
C LEU A 62 2.62 14.61 -15.45
N GLY A 63 3.45 15.65 -15.51
CA GLY A 63 4.44 15.87 -16.56
C GLY A 63 5.66 14.97 -16.43
N HIS A 64 5.92 14.44 -15.24
CA HIS A 64 7.02 13.53 -14.94
C HIS A 64 6.48 12.17 -14.54
N HIS A 65 6.44 11.24 -15.47
CA HIS A 65 5.92 9.89 -15.26
C HIS A 65 6.67 8.83 -16.08
N GLN A 66 6.56 7.58 -15.65
CA GLN A 66 7.10 6.43 -16.38
C GLN A 66 6.07 5.31 -16.48
N VAL A 67 5.84 4.78 -17.68
CA VAL A 67 4.97 3.62 -17.90
C VAL A 67 5.81 2.37 -18.08
N LEU A 68 5.57 1.38 -17.22
CA LEU A 68 6.23 0.08 -17.24
C LEU A 68 5.34 -0.97 -17.92
N ALA A 69 5.96 -1.78 -18.77
CA ALA A 69 5.31 -2.90 -19.44
C ALA A 69 5.87 -4.24 -18.90
N PRO A 70 5.07 -5.31 -18.86
CA PRO A 70 5.53 -6.62 -18.46
C PRO A 70 6.55 -7.19 -19.45
N LEU A 71 7.42 -8.09 -18.96
CA LEU A 71 8.30 -8.85 -19.83
C LEU A 71 7.52 -9.80 -20.77
N ARG A 72 6.37 -10.32 -20.27
CA ARG A 72 5.47 -11.21 -21.03
C ARG A 72 4.05 -10.69 -20.98
N SER A 73 3.37 -10.69 -22.13
CA SER A 73 1.96 -10.29 -22.19
C SER A 73 1.02 -11.32 -21.56
N GLY A 74 -0.15 -10.87 -21.06
CA GLY A 74 -1.22 -11.76 -20.59
C GLY A 74 -1.16 -12.14 -19.09
N GLY A 75 -0.21 -11.56 -18.32
CA GLY A 75 0.02 -11.94 -16.92
C GLY A 75 -0.72 -11.13 -15.86
N ALA A 76 -1.52 -10.14 -16.24
CA ALA A 76 -2.11 -9.14 -15.34
C ALA A 76 -1.04 -8.42 -14.48
N PHE A 77 0.00 -7.93 -15.14
CA PHE A 77 1.08 -7.14 -14.53
C PHE A 77 0.52 -5.87 -13.90
N GLY A 78 0.94 -5.58 -12.66
CA GLY A 78 0.38 -4.48 -11.87
C GLY A 78 -0.84 -4.87 -11.04
N THR A 79 -1.13 -6.18 -10.85
CA THR A 79 -2.15 -6.64 -9.91
C THR A 79 -1.80 -6.29 -8.47
N ALA A 80 -0.53 -6.37 -8.11
CA ALA A 80 0.01 -5.90 -6.84
C ALA A 80 1.31 -5.15 -7.10
N VAL A 81 1.54 -4.09 -6.35
CA VAL A 81 2.73 -3.25 -6.39
C VAL A 81 3.15 -2.92 -4.96
N VAL A 82 4.45 -2.96 -4.69
CA VAL A 82 5.03 -2.51 -3.40
C VAL A 82 6.40 -1.91 -3.63
N THR A 83 6.77 -0.98 -2.79
CA THR A 83 8.00 -0.20 -2.88
C THR A 83 8.85 -0.36 -1.63
N ALA A 84 10.17 -0.52 -1.79
CA ALA A 84 11.15 -0.51 -0.73
C ALA A 84 12.56 -0.42 -1.32
N ASP A 85 13.55 -0.03 -0.54
CA ASP A 85 14.96 -0.08 -0.92
C ASP A 85 15.49 -1.52 -0.73
N PHE A 86 15.32 -2.38 -1.75
CA PHE A 86 15.69 -3.79 -1.68
C PHE A 86 17.20 -4.03 -1.84
N ASP A 87 17.93 -3.11 -2.48
CA ASP A 87 19.36 -3.28 -2.71
C ASP A 87 20.25 -2.48 -1.75
N GLY A 88 19.65 -1.61 -0.94
CA GLY A 88 20.34 -0.81 0.07
C GLY A 88 21.13 0.36 -0.50
N ASP A 89 20.80 0.81 -1.74
CA ASP A 89 21.49 1.93 -2.39
C ASP A 89 20.95 3.30 -1.97
N GLY A 90 19.89 3.29 -1.15
CA GLY A 90 19.23 4.47 -0.62
C GLY A 90 18.17 5.05 -1.56
N ARG A 91 17.79 4.40 -2.64
CA ARG A 91 16.62 4.72 -3.46
C ARG A 91 15.57 3.63 -3.28
N THR A 92 14.35 4.02 -3.46
CA THR A 92 13.26 3.08 -3.44
C THR A 92 13.22 2.27 -4.74
N ASP A 93 13.09 0.96 -4.62
CA ASP A 93 12.85 0.01 -5.70
C ASP A 93 11.36 -0.34 -5.77
N LEU A 94 10.96 -1.03 -6.83
CA LEU A 94 9.58 -1.45 -7.05
C LEU A 94 9.50 -2.95 -7.34
N ALA A 95 8.61 -3.66 -6.63
CA ALA A 95 8.20 -5.01 -6.98
C ALA A 95 6.79 -5.02 -7.57
N VAL A 96 6.61 -5.71 -8.68
CA VAL A 96 5.34 -5.79 -9.42
C VAL A 96 4.93 -7.24 -9.62
N GLY A 97 3.72 -7.57 -9.20
CA GLY A 97 3.11 -8.88 -9.40
C GLY A 97 2.42 -9.02 -10.76
N ALA A 98 2.61 -10.20 -11.38
CA ALA A 98 1.91 -10.63 -12.59
C ALA A 98 1.39 -12.07 -12.38
N PRO A 99 0.31 -12.24 -11.59
CA PRO A 99 -0.13 -13.56 -11.09
C PRO A 99 -0.65 -14.50 -12.17
N GLY A 100 -1.06 -13.98 -13.33
CA GLY A 100 -1.46 -14.81 -14.46
C GLY A 100 -0.32 -15.69 -15.00
N HIS A 101 0.92 -15.26 -14.83
CA HIS A 101 2.13 -16.04 -15.12
C HIS A 101 2.83 -16.55 -13.86
N GLY A 102 2.34 -16.17 -12.66
CA GLY A 102 3.01 -16.44 -11.40
C GLY A 102 4.43 -15.82 -11.38
N THR A 103 4.55 -14.56 -11.82
CA THR A 103 5.82 -13.84 -11.90
C THR A 103 5.80 -12.60 -11.02
N ILE A 104 6.99 -12.24 -10.55
CA ILE A 104 7.26 -10.99 -9.83
C ILE A 104 8.42 -10.32 -10.55
N GLU A 105 8.23 -9.07 -10.98
CA GLU A 105 9.27 -8.28 -11.64
C GLU A 105 9.79 -7.21 -10.69
N ILE A 106 11.12 -7.13 -10.53
CA ILE A 106 11.80 -6.17 -9.66
C ILE A 106 12.43 -5.09 -10.53
N PHE A 107 12.17 -3.84 -10.18
CA PHE A 107 12.73 -2.67 -10.82
C PHE A 107 13.54 -1.88 -9.79
N GLY A 108 14.77 -1.53 -10.11
CA GLY A 108 15.63 -0.71 -9.27
C GLY A 108 15.43 0.78 -9.55
N GLY A 109 15.40 1.56 -8.48
CA GLY A 109 15.37 3.01 -8.53
C GLY A 109 16.66 3.60 -9.09
N THR A 110 16.56 4.60 -9.96
CA THR A 110 17.70 5.34 -10.49
C THR A 110 17.33 6.81 -10.67
N ARG A 111 18.31 7.70 -10.78
CA ARG A 111 18.06 9.13 -11.03
C ARG A 111 17.28 9.45 -12.32
N SER A 112 17.17 8.49 -13.22
CA SER A 112 16.43 8.61 -14.48
C SER A 112 15.14 7.78 -14.48
N GLY A 113 14.68 7.35 -13.31
CA GLY A 113 13.51 6.51 -13.11
C GLY A 113 13.87 5.03 -12.92
N LEU A 114 12.89 4.17 -13.05
CA LEU A 114 13.00 2.74 -12.77
C LEU A 114 13.61 1.93 -13.92
N SER A 115 14.46 0.97 -13.59
CA SER A 115 15.01 -0.01 -14.53
C SER A 115 14.77 -1.43 -14.04
N ARG A 116 14.33 -2.35 -14.95
CA ARG A 116 14.12 -3.76 -14.57
C ARG A 116 15.43 -4.43 -14.19
N ARG A 117 15.47 -5.00 -12.99
CA ARG A 117 16.66 -5.68 -12.43
C ARG A 117 16.53 -7.19 -12.43
N ALA A 118 15.36 -7.70 -12.07
CA ALA A 118 15.15 -9.14 -11.95
C ALA A 118 13.72 -9.53 -12.29
N VAL A 119 13.55 -10.82 -12.64
CA VAL A 119 12.24 -11.46 -12.82
C VAL A 119 12.29 -12.81 -12.10
N LEU A 120 11.41 -12.98 -11.13
CA LEU A 120 11.20 -14.25 -10.45
C LEU A 120 9.98 -14.94 -11.08
N THR A 121 10.07 -16.23 -11.31
CA THR A 121 8.99 -17.05 -11.91
C THR A 121 8.67 -18.27 -11.05
N PRO A 122 8.28 -18.08 -9.77
CA PRO A 122 7.98 -19.20 -8.89
C PRO A 122 6.73 -20.00 -9.30
N GLY A 123 5.88 -19.42 -10.16
CA GLY A 123 4.62 -20.05 -10.53
C GLY A 123 3.54 -19.86 -9.45
N ASP A 124 2.55 -20.75 -9.42
CA ASP A 124 1.46 -20.79 -8.41
C ASP A 124 0.69 -19.47 -8.21
N GLY A 125 0.62 -18.61 -9.24
CA GLY A 125 -0.02 -17.31 -9.13
C GLY A 125 0.71 -16.32 -8.22
N ALA A 126 2.00 -16.50 -7.99
CA ALA A 126 2.82 -15.59 -7.20
C ALA A 126 2.73 -14.14 -7.69
N GLY A 127 2.78 -13.19 -6.76
CA GLY A 127 2.56 -11.77 -7.05
C GLY A 127 1.08 -11.37 -7.10
N ARG A 128 0.18 -12.21 -6.54
CA ARG A 128 -1.23 -11.87 -6.37
C ARG A 128 -1.45 -10.83 -5.26
N ALA A 129 -0.69 -10.93 -4.20
CA ALA A 129 -0.54 -9.92 -3.17
C ALA A 129 0.93 -9.84 -2.76
N LEU A 130 1.38 -8.64 -2.45
CA LEU A 130 2.75 -8.33 -2.07
C LEU A 130 2.74 -7.51 -0.77
N ALA A 131 3.75 -7.69 0.08
CA ALA A 131 4.03 -6.86 1.24
C ALA A 131 5.55 -6.79 1.46
N VAL A 132 5.97 -5.84 2.27
CA VAL A 132 7.40 -5.58 2.55
C VAL A 132 7.62 -5.48 4.05
N GLY A 133 8.67 -6.11 4.56
CA GLY A 133 9.10 -6.01 5.96
C GLY A 133 10.44 -6.69 6.17
N ASP A 134 11.23 -6.19 7.09
CA ASP A 134 12.49 -6.81 7.51
C ASP A 134 12.18 -7.94 8.50
N VAL A 135 11.97 -9.16 7.97
CA VAL A 135 11.48 -10.30 8.77
C VAL A 135 12.58 -11.03 9.53
N ASP A 136 13.85 -10.79 9.20
CA ASP A 136 15.00 -11.39 9.88
C ASP A 136 15.89 -10.36 10.60
N HIS A 137 15.49 -9.09 10.54
CA HIS A 137 16.13 -7.94 11.19
C HIS A 137 17.59 -7.76 10.77
N ASP A 138 17.86 -7.94 9.48
CA ASP A 138 19.19 -7.73 8.89
C ASP A 138 19.41 -6.27 8.43
N GLY A 139 18.38 -5.42 8.58
CA GLY A 139 18.37 -4.01 8.22
C GLY A 139 17.97 -3.76 6.76
N ARG A 140 17.48 -4.78 6.05
CA ARG A 140 16.99 -4.71 4.67
C ARG A 140 15.56 -5.24 4.59
N PRO A 141 14.71 -4.60 3.80
CA PRO A 141 13.36 -5.12 3.61
C PRO A 141 13.37 -6.42 2.80
N ASP A 142 12.63 -7.43 3.29
CA ASP A 142 12.26 -8.60 2.53
C ASP A 142 10.96 -8.37 1.77
N LEU A 143 10.82 -9.03 0.61
CA LEU A 143 9.58 -9.05 -0.15
C LEU A 143 8.78 -10.32 0.19
N LEU A 144 7.57 -10.12 0.67
CA LEU A 144 6.59 -11.17 0.92
C LEU A 144 5.64 -11.25 -0.27
N ALA A 145 5.54 -12.41 -0.88
CA ALA A 145 4.71 -12.60 -2.08
C ALA A 145 3.75 -13.78 -1.92
N ALA A 146 2.45 -13.48 -1.88
CA ALA A 146 1.42 -14.50 -1.82
C ALA A 146 1.04 -14.97 -3.22
N GLY A 147 0.99 -16.29 -3.38
CA GLY A 147 0.45 -17.00 -4.52
C GLY A 147 -0.86 -17.70 -4.18
N ASN A 148 -1.27 -18.68 -5.01
CA ASN A 148 -2.52 -19.42 -4.78
C ASN A 148 -2.45 -20.34 -3.55
N SER A 149 -1.30 -20.97 -3.27
CA SER A 149 -1.17 -21.98 -2.20
C SER A 149 0.05 -21.78 -1.30
N ALA A 150 0.83 -20.71 -1.53
CA ALA A 150 2.04 -20.45 -0.79
C ALA A 150 2.29 -18.95 -0.59
N LEU A 151 2.94 -18.66 0.52
CA LEU A 151 3.59 -17.40 0.80
C LEU A 151 5.10 -17.59 0.62
N LEU A 152 5.70 -16.78 -0.23
CA LEU A 152 7.13 -16.75 -0.49
C LEU A 152 7.76 -15.58 0.26
N ILE A 153 8.88 -15.82 0.91
CA ILE A 153 9.74 -14.81 1.48
C ILE A 153 10.95 -14.71 0.56
N ILE A 154 11.22 -13.50 0.08
CA ILE A 154 12.26 -13.20 -0.89
C ILE A 154 13.19 -12.19 -0.24
N GLY A 155 14.36 -12.66 0.15
CA GLY A 155 15.44 -11.83 0.66
C GLY A 155 16.33 -11.32 -0.48
N PHE A 156 17.09 -10.28 -0.21
CA PHE A 156 17.99 -9.65 -1.19
C PHE A 156 19.44 -9.68 -0.69
N THR A 157 20.34 -10.16 -1.56
CA THR A 157 21.78 -10.12 -1.30
C THR A 157 22.44 -9.33 -2.41
N ALA A 158 23.03 -8.19 -2.09
CA ALA A 158 23.59 -7.26 -3.07
C ALA A 158 22.62 -6.93 -4.22
N GLY A 159 21.35 -6.70 -3.89
CA GLY A 159 20.27 -6.40 -4.84
C GLY A 159 19.76 -7.59 -5.65
N VAL A 160 20.28 -8.80 -5.42
CA VAL A 160 19.83 -10.01 -6.11
C VAL A 160 18.74 -10.70 -5.29
N PRO A 161 17.50 -10.82 -5.80
CA PRO A 161 16.41 -11.47 -5.09
C PRO A 161 16.59 -12.99 -5.06
N LYS A 162 16.27 -13.59 -3.91
CA LYS A 162 16.30 -15.05 -3.72
C LYS A 162 15.12 -15.46 -2.83
N ILE A 163 14.39 -16.49 -3.24
CA ILE A 163 13.39 -17.11 -2.36
C ILE A 163 14.15 -17.82 -1.22
N VAL A 164 14.01 -17.31 -0.01
CA VAL A 164 14.66 -17.84 1.20
C VAL A 164 13.77 -18.80 1.96
N THR A 165 12.46 -18.58 1.91
CA THR A 165 11.48 -19.44 2.60
C THR A 165 10.20 -19.54 1.77
N THR A 166 9.51 -20.68 1.90
CA THR A 166 8.18 -20.92 1.35
C THR A 166 7.29 -21.49 2.43
N VAL A 167 6.24 -20.76 2.78
CA VAL A 167 5.22 -21.21 3.72
C VAL A 167 4.04 -21.73 2.92
N LYS A 168 3.75 -23.04 3.03
CA LYS A 168 2.58 -23.64 2.39
C LYS A 168 1.30 -23.27 3.13
N GLY A 169 0.25 -22.99 2.40
CA GLY A 169 -1.03 -22.63 2.93
C GLY A 169 -2.18 -23.33 2.25
N HIS A 170 -3.38 -22.81 2.46
CA HIS A 170 -4.58 -23.24 1.78
C HIS A 170 -4.63 -22.68 0.35
N ALA A 171 -5.05 -23.49 -0.61
CA ALA A 171 -5.16 -23.03 -2.00
C ALA A 171 -6.30 -22.01 -2.14
N SER A 172 -5.97 -20.79 -2.53
CA SER A 172 -6.90 -19.68 -2.70
C SER A 172 -6.47 -18.74 -3.82
N ARG A 173 -7.44 -18.21 -4.55
CA ARG A 173 -7.23 -17.09 -5.48
C ARG A 173 -7.54 -15.74 -4.85
N ARG A 174 -8.09 -15.72 -3.64
CA ARG A 174 -8.36 -14.51 -2.85
C ARG A 174 -7.38 -14.50 -1.70
N VAL A 175 -6.34 -13.70 -1.82
CA VAL A 175 -5.27 -13.60 -0.83
C VAL A 175 -4.97 -12.14 -0.56
N ALA A 176 -4.69 -11.83 0.70
CA ALA A 176 -4.13 -10.57 1.15
C ALA A 176 -2.98 -10.85 2.11
N ILE A 177 -2.00 -9.97 2.12
CA ILE A 177 -0.86 -10.05 3.03
C ILE A 177 -0.49 -8.66 3.52
N ALA A 178 -0.07 -8.58 4.79
CA ALA A 178 0.52 -7.40 5.39
C ALA A 178 1.73 -7.81 6.24
N ALA A 179 2.65 -6.89 6.41
CA ALA A 179 3.82 -7.07 7.29
C ALA A 179 3.93 -5.88 8.26
N GLY A 180 4.42 -6.15 9.47
CA GLY A 180 4.64 -5.19 10.54
C GLY A 180 4.94 -5.91 11.85
N ASP A 181 5.47 -5.21 12.85
CA ASP A 181 5.82 -5.78 14.14
C ASP A 181 4.58 -5.90 15.04
N LEU A 182 4.05 -7.12 15.19
CA LEU A 182 2.85 -7.42 15.99
C LEU A 182 3.13 -7.59 17.47
N ASN A 183 4.35 -7.97 17.83
CA ASN A 183 4.69 -8.38 19.19
C ASN A 183 5.66 -7.42 19.88
N GLY A 184 6.20 -6.43 19.17
CA GLY A 184 7.14 -5.43 19.69
C GLY A 184 8.58 -5.94 19.83
N ASP A 185 8.96 -7.00 19.07
CA ASP A 185 10.30 -7.59 19.15
C ASP A 185 11.29 -7.03 18.12
N GLY A 186 10.81 -6.15 17.22
CA GLY A 186 11.61 -5.47 16.21
C GLY A 186 11.77 -6.24 14.90
N TYR A 187 11.24 -7.45 14.77
CA TYR A 187 11.15 -8.19 13.52
C TYR A 187 9.81 -7.89 12.84
N ALA A 188 9.79 -7.77 11.54
CA ALA A 188 8.52 -7.71 10.85
C ALA A 188 7.83 -9.08 10.87
N ASP A 189 6.63 -9.10 11.41
CA ASP A 189 5.70 -10.24 11.38
C ASP A 189 4.87 -10.17 10.09
N ALA A 190 4.12 -11.22 9.79
CA ALA A 190 3.19 -11.23 8.68
C ALA A 190 1.79 -11.69 9.10
N ALA A 191 0.79 -11.01 8.56
CA ALA A 191 -0.59 -11.46 8.53
C ALA A 191 -0.92 -11.92 7.10
N TRP A 192 -1.46 -13.13 6.96
CA TRP A 192 -1.83 -13.71 5.67
C TRP A 192 -3.28 -14.20 5.70
N ASN A 193 -4.14 -13.56 4.92
CA ASN A 193 -5.53 -13.97 4.74
C ASN A 193 -5.70 -14.67 3.38
N ALA A 194 -6.22 -15.88 3.43
CA ALA A 194 -6.55 -16.69 2.24
C ALA A 194 -7.96 -17.26 2.40
N ASP A 195 -8.89 -16.87 1.51
CA ASP A 195 -10.31 -17.24 1.56
C ASP A 195 -10.98 -16.98 2.92
N GLY A 196 -10.67 -15.82 3.53
CA GLY A 196 -11.22 -15.45 4.83
C GLY A 196 -10.61 -16.17 6.03
N VAL A 197 -9.54 -16.95 5.83
CA VAL A 197 -8.78 -17.59 6.91
C VAL A 197 -7.49 -16.79 7.16
N LEU A 198 -7.46 -16.07 8.27
CA LEU A 198 -6.32 -15.29 8.72
C LEU A 198 -5.32 -16.17 9.48
N ARG A 199 -4.06 -16.07 9.12
CA ARG A 199 -2.90 -16.69 9.79
C ARG A 199 -1.88 -15.63 10.11
N LEU A 200 -1.19 -15.81 11.23
CA LEU A 200 -0.05 -14.96 11.62
C LEU A 200 1.25 -15.76 11.53
N LEU A 201 2.33 -15.06 11.23
CA LEU A 201 3.67 -15.60 11.21
C LEU A 201 4.57 -14.57 11.91
N HIS A 202 5.32 -14.99 12.93
CA HIS A 202 6.28 -14.10 13.60
C HIS A 202 7.62 -14.10 12.88
N GLY A 203 8.20 -12.91 12.74
CA GLY A 203 9.58 -12.71 12.29
C GLY A 203 10.59 -13.30 13.25
N SER A 204 11.76 -13.63 12.78
CA SER A 204 12.87 -14.09 13.59
C SER A 204 14.15 -14.09 12.77
N ARG A 205 15.32 -14.15 13.40
CA ARG A 205 16.64 -14.25 12.74
C ARG A 205 16.77 -15.33 11.65
N THR A 206 15.80 -16.24 11.55
CA THR A 206 15.77 -17.30 10.54
C THR A 206 14.57 -17.17 9.60
N GLY A 207 13.92 -15.99 9.59
CA GLY A 207 12.73 -15.69 8.81
C GLY A 207 11.42 -15.98 9.53
N LEU A 208 10.32 -16.03 8.78
CA LEU A 208 8.97 -16.15 9.33
C LEU A 208 8.65 -17.54 9.89
N ARG A 209 7.98 -17.57 11.04
CA ARG A 209 7.51 -18.78 11.73
C ARG A 209 6.01 -18.71 11.96
N PRO A 210 5.23 -19.74 11.54
CA PRO A 210 3.80 -19.74 11.80
C PRO A 210 3.45 -19.66 13.28
N VAL A 211 2.50 -18.79 13.62
CA VAL A 211 1.87 -18.73 14.93
C VAL A 211 0.75 -19.78 14.98
N PRO A 212 0.60 -20.57 16.06
CA PRO A 212 -0.49 -21.51 16.19
C PRO A 212 -1.85 -20.80 16.18
N GLY A 213 -2.81 -21.38 15.48
CA GLY A 213 -4.18 -20.87 15.39
C GLY A 213 -4.47 -20.12 14.10
N THR A 214 -5.74 -19.88 13.89
CA THR A 214 -6.29 -19.13 12.75
C THR A 214 -7.54 -18.40 13.21
N ALA A 215 -7.88 -17.29 12.55
CA ALA A 215 -9.18 -16.64 12.73
C ALA A 215 -9.98 -16.66 11.41
N SER A 216 -11.30 -16.72 11.53
CA SER A 216 -12.19 -16.49 10.41
C SER A 216 -12.46 -14.99 10.28
N VAL A 217 -12.02 -14.41 9.17
CA VAL A 217 -12.37 -13.04 8.83
C VAL A 217 -13.75 -12.98 8.18
N GLY A 218 -14.10 -14.01 7.43
CA GLY A 218 -15.34 -14.10 6.64
C GLY A 218 -15.00 -14.12 5.15
N SER A 219 -14.64 -13.01 4.58
CA SER A 219 -14.14 -12.90 3.21
C SER A 219 -12.73 -12.29 3.17
N THR A 220 -12.11 -12.23 2.00
CA THR A 220 -10.80 -11.61 1.85
C THR A 220 -10.96 -10.22 1.27
N GLY A 221 -10.72 -9.22 2.10
CA GLY A 221 -10.58 -7.81 1.74
C GLY A 221 -9.15 -7.32 1.94
N GLY A 222 -9.01 -5.99 2.13
CA GLY A 222 -7.74 -5.37 2.47
C GLY A 222 -7.16 -5.90 3.78
N LEU A 223 -5.85 -5.82 3.94
CA LEU A 223 -5.14 -6.24 5.14
C LEU A 223 -4.02 -5.27 5.45
N ALA A 224 -3.93 -4.83 6.70
CA ALA A 224 -2.89 -3.94 7.18
C ALA A 224 -2.41 -4.39 8.58
N ILE A 225 -1.19 -3.97 8.94
CA ILE A 225 -0.66 -4.06 10.30
C ILE A 225 -0.20 -2.67 10.71
N ALA A 226 -0.76 -2.12 11.80
CA ALA A 226 -0.39 -0.83 12.34
C ALA A 226 -0.84 -0.72 13.80
N ASP A 227 -0.19 0.12 14.59
CA ASP A 227 -0.58 0.41 15.98
C ASP A 227 -1.78 1.38 16.01
N VAL A 228 -2.99 0.82 16.06
CA VAL A 228 -4.25 1.57 16.03
C VAL A 228 -4.61 2.16 17.39
N ASN A 229 -4.11 1.55 18.47
CA ASN A 229 -4.44 1.93 19.85
C ASN A 229 -3.33 2.71 20.59
N GLY A 230 -2.13 2.80 20.03
CA GLY A 230 -0.99 3.51 20.62
C GLY A 230 -0.24 2.70 21.69
N ASP A 231 -0.35 1.37 21.70
CA ASP A 231 0.35 0.50 22.65
C ASP A 231 1.74 0.05 22.18
N ARG A 232 2.17 0.48 20.99
CA ARG A 232 3.44 0.17 20.31
C ARG A 232 3.55 -1.27 19.81
N ARG A 233 2.44 -1.95 19.64
CA ARG A 233 2.34 -3.22 18.93
C ARG A 233 1.47 -3.05 17.72
N GLY A 234 1.83 -3.72 16.64
CA GLY A 234 0.97 -3.71 15.46
C GLY A 234 -0.34 -4.46 15.73
N ASP A 235 -1.45 -3.88 15.33
CA ASP A 235 -2.75 -4.53 15.29
C ASP A 235 -3.01 -5.01 13.86
N VAL A 236 -3.62 -6.19 13.70
CA VAL A 236 -4.03 -6.66 12.38
C VAL A 236 -5.38 -6.08 12.04
N VAL A 237 -5.46 -5.32 10.96
CA VAL A 237 -6.69 -4.77 10.42
C VAL A 237 -7.08 -5.56 9.18
N ALA A 238 -8.15 -6.35 9.25
CA ALA A 238 -8.58 -7.25 8.19
C ALA A 238 -9.97 -6.90 7.68
N GLY A 239 -10.10 -6.61 6.40
CA GLY A 239 -11.37 -6.35 5.74
C GLY A 239 -12.15 -7.64 5.45
N ASP A 240 -13.46 -7.57 5.68
CA ASP A 240 -14.46 -8.60 5.37
C ASP A 240 -15.58 -7.98 4.50
N PRO A 241 -15.30 -7.71 3.20
CA PRO A 241 -16.26 -7.02 2.32
C PRO A 241 -17.54 -7.81 2.06
N GLY A 242 -17.55 -9.12 2.33
CA GLY A 242 -18.74 -9.96 2.28
C GLY A 242 -19.46 -10.11 3.63
N GLY A 243 -19.00 -9.40 4.65
CA GLY A 243 -19.57 -9.43 5.99
C GLY A 243 -21.00 -8.87 6.07
N ALA A 244 -21.60 -8.98 7.27
CA ALA A 244 -22.93 -8.43 7.52
C ALA A 244 -23.00 -6.94 7.24
N HIS A 245 -24.18 -6.43 6.91
CA HIS A 245 -24.45 -4.99 6.75
C HIS A 245 -23.46 -4.29 5.80
N GLY A 246 -23.20 -4.88 4.63
CA GLY A 246 -22.37 -4.25 3.60
C GLY A 246 -20.87 -4.47 3.75
N GLY A 247 -20.43 -5.20 4.76
CA GLY A 247 -19.03 -5.48 5.03
C GLY A 247 -18.54 -4.90 6.36
N LEU A 248 -17.39 -5.37 6.79
CA LEU A 248 -16.77 -5.03 8.07
C LEU A 248 -15.25 -4.90 7.94
N VAL A 249 -14.65 -4.19 8.88
CA VAL A 249 -13.23 -4.30 9.22
C VAL A 249 -13.12 -4.94 10.59
N LYS A 250 -12.29 -5.97 10.73
CA LYS A 250 -11.97 -6.63 11.99
C LYS A 250 -10.56 -6.25 12.41
N VAL A 251 -10.43 -5.68 13.60
CA VAL A 251 -9.14 -5.33 14.21
C VAL A 251 -8.80 -6.37 15.27
N TYR A 252 -7.62 -6.95 15.18
CA TYR A 252 -7.07 -7.96 16.11
C TYR A 252 -5.93 -7.31 16.90
N PRO A 253 -6.19 -6.85 18.15
CA PRO A 253 -5.22 -6.13 18.96
C PRO A 253 -3.94 -6.95 19.22
N GLY A 254 -2.76 -6.39 18.87
CA GLY A 254 -1.48 -7.10 19.03
C GLY A 254 -1.45 -8.49 18.41
N GLY A 255 -2.28 -8.73 17.36
CA GLY A 255 -2.42 -10.04 16.73
C GLY A 255 -3.20 -11.08 17.54
N ASP A 256 -3.96 -10.69 18.56
CA ASP A 256 -4.85 -11.62 19.30
C ASP A 256 -6.02 -12.07 18.42
N LEU A 257 -5.90 -13.25 17.82
CA LEU A 257 -6.90 -13.83 16.93
C LEU A 257 -8.21 -14.22 17.64
N GLY A 258 -8.21 -14.29 18.99
CA GLY A 258 -9.36 -14.71 19.79
C GLY A 258 -10.37 -13.60 20.08
N HIS A 259 -9.96 -12.35 20.05
CA HIS A 259 -10.77 -11.21 20.50
C HIS A 259 -10.80 -10.04 19.51
N PRO A 260 -11.28 -10.26 18.26
CA PRO A 260 -11.37 -9.17 17.28
C PRO A 260 -12.42 -8.14 17.68
N ARG A 261 -12.18 -6.90 17.26
CA ARG A 261 -13.17 -5.81 17.27
C ARG A 261 -13.64 -5.57 15.85
N ALA A 262 -14.94 -5.40 15.65
CA ALA A 262 -15.53 -5.23 14.34
C ALA A 262 -16.13 -3.83 14.19
N TYR A 263 -15.87 -3.22 13.04
CA TYR A 263 -16.37 -1.90 12.67
C TYR A 263 -16.95 -1.98 11.26
N GLY A 264 -18.11 -1.37 11.09
CA GLY A 264 -18.80 -1.24 9.81
C GLY A 264 -19.51 0.10 9.75
N GLN A 265 -20.25 0.35 8.69
CA GLN A 265 -20.99 1.59 8.50
C GLN A 265 -22.13 1.78 9.51
N ASP A 266 -22.64 0.70 10.13
CA ASP A 266 -23.61 0.76 11.22
C ASP A 266 -22.99 0.94 12.61
N THR A 267 -21.67 1.02 12.73
CA THR A 267 -20.99 1.27 14.01
C THR A 267 -21.24 2.72 14.45
N GLU A 268 -21.54 2.92 15.73
CA GLU A 268 -21.77 4.24 16.28
C GLU A 268 -20.63 5.21 15.96
N GLY A 269 -20.96 6.37 15.40
CA GLY A 269 -20.01 7.40 15.00
C GLY A 269 -19.41 7.21 13.62
N VAL A 270 -19.59 6.08 12.96
CA VAL A 270 -19.18 5.88 11.56
C VAL A 270 -20.25 6.45 10.65
N PRO A 271 -19.90 7.36 9.70
CA PRO A 271 -20.87 7.89 8.74
C PRO A 271 -21.31 6.83 7.73
N GLY A 272 -22.57 6.92 7.30
CA GLY A 272 -23.16 5.99 6.32
C GLY A 272 -24.16 5.05 6.96
N LYS A 273 -24.53 4.03 6.21
CA LYS A 273 -25.37 2.92 6.61
C LYS A 273 -24.95 1.68 5.84
N GLY A 274 -24.75 0.58 6.52
CA GLY A 274 -24.33 -0.66 5.88
C GLY A 274 -25.44 -1.31 5.05
N GLU A 275 -25.24 -1.43 3.76
CA GLU A 275 -26.15 -2.06 2.80
C GLU A 275 -25.48 -3.25 2.12
N THR A 276 -26.28 -4.24 1.75
CA THR A 276 -25.72 -5.44 1.11
C THR A 276 -25.08 -5.07 -0.23
N GLY A 277 -23.79 -5.35 -0.35
CA GLY A 277 -23.04 -5.11 -1.58
C GLY A 277 -22.10 -3.91 -1.54
N ASP A 278 -22.05 -3.12 -0.45
CA ASP A 278 -21.16 -1.96 -0.32
C ASP A 278 -19.69 -2.34 -0.33
N GLU A 279 -19.40 -3.60 0.06
CA GLU A 279 -18.02 -4.12 0.09
C GLU A 279 -17.11 -3.33 1.04
N PHE A 280 -17.63 -2.81 2.17
CA PHE A 280 -16.81 -2.11 3.18
C PHE A 280 -15.69 -3.03 3.69
N GLY A 281 -14.44 -2.56 3.61
CA GLY A 281 -13.25 -3.37 3.89
C GLY A 281 -12.63 -4.04 2.66
N ALA A 282 -13.11 -3.78 1.44
CA ALA A 282 -12.50 -4.30 0.23
C ALA A 282 -11.03 -3.84 0.08
N ALA A 283 -10.75 -2.60 0.41
CA ALA A 283 -9.41 -2.05 0.56
C ALA A 283 -9.22 -1.49 1.96
N VAL A 284 -8.04 -1.67 2.54
CA VAL A 284 -7.68 -1.16 3.87
C VAL A 284 -6.23 -0.72 3.84
N VAL A 285 -5.96 0.47 4.35
CA VAL A 285 -4.61 0.94 4.71
C VAL A 285 -4.68 1.57 6.10
N ALA A 286 -3.59 1.46 6.87
CA ALA A 286 -3.54 1.99 8.22
C ALA A 286 -2.18 2.65 8.50
N ARG A 287 -2.18 3.94 8.84
CA ARG A 287 -1.01 4.75 9.25
C ARG A 287 -1.47 5.94 10.08
N ASP A 288 -0.59 6.46 10.89
CA ASP A 288 -0.82 7.69 11.65
C ASP A 288 -0.87 8.88 10.67
N ARG A 289 -2.08 9.40 10.39
CA ARG A 289 -2.31 10.49 9.45
C ARG A 289 -2.33 11.86 10.10
N ASP A 290 -2.66 11.94 11.39
CA ASP A 290 -2.79 13.22 12.11
C ASP A 290 -1.65 13.50 13.09
N GLY A 291 -0.70 12.55 13.24
CA GLY A 291 0.49 12.71 14.06
C GLY A 291 0.22 12.50 15.57
N ASP A 292 -0.90 11.85 15.92
CA ASP A 292 -1.29 11.64 17.32
C ASP A 292 -0.65 10.38 17.95
N GLY A 293 0.13 9.63 17.17
CA GLY A 293 0.84 8.41 17.58
C GLY A 293 0.00 7.14 17.48
N ARG A 294 -1.19 7.20 16.87
CA ARG A 294 -2.06 6.07 16.59
C ARG A 294 -2.35 5.99 15.08
N ALA A 295 -2.39 4.80 14.55
CA ALA A 295 -2.72 4.62 13.15
C ALA A 295 -4.23 4.80 12.91
N ASP A 296 -4.58 5.71 11.99
CA ASP A 296 -5.93 5.77 11.41
C ASP A 296 -6.12 4.65 10.40
N VAL A 297 -7.33 4.13 10.30
CA VAL A 297 -7.69 3.08 9.36
C VAL A 297 -8.54 3.68 8.24
N VAL A 298 -8.03 3.68 7.02
CA VAL A 298 -8.77 4.10 5.83
C VAL A 298 -9.35 2.87 5.15
N VAL A 299 -10.65 2.89 4.94
CA VAL A 299 -11.45 1.75 4.47
C VAL A 299 -12.17 2.12 3.19
N GLY A 300 -12.00 1.31 2.16
CA GLY A 300 -12.76 1.42 0.91
C GLY A 300 -14.02 0.55 0.93
N ALA A 301 -15.10 1.12 0.41
CA ALA A 301 -16.38 0.48 0.14
C ALA A 301 -16.75 0.66 -1.34
N PRO A 302 -16.06 -0.03 -2.28
CA PRO A 302 -16.24 0.22 -3.72
C PRO A 302 -17.58 -0.22 -4.28
N GLY A 303 -18.37 -0.96 -3.51
CA GLY A 303 -19.73 -1.33 -3.85
C GLY A 303 -20.80 -0.32 -3.41
N GLU A 304 -20.43 0.67 -2.58
CA GLU A 304 -21.33 1.69 -2.05
C GLU A 304 -22.16 2.37 -3.16
N ALA A 305 -23.45 2.54 -2.91
CA ALA A 305 -24.33 3.25 -3.83
C ALA A 305 -24.44 4.73 -3.46
N ILE A 306 -24.18 5.63 -4.39
CA ILE A 306 -24.37 7.07 -4.21
C ILE A 306 -25.65 7.51 -4.90
N GLY A 307 -26.73 7.62 -4.12
CA GLY A 307 -28.07 7.78 -4.66
C GLY A 307 -28.50 6.55 -5.49
N GLU A 308 -28.83 6.74 -6.75
CA GLU A 308 -29.21 5.63 -7.67
C GLU A 308 -28.02 4.95 -8.35
N ARG A 309 -26.80 5.46 -8.16
CA ARG A 309 -25.58 4.99 -8.83
C ARG A 309 -24.94 3.85 -8.03
N ARG A 310 -25.21 2.62 -8.46
CA ARG A 310 -24.70 1.40 -7.82
C ARG A 310 -23.21 1.24 -8.06
N ASN A 311 -22.49 0.74 -7.06
CA ASN A 311 -21.04 0.52 -7.12
C ASN A 311 -20.27 1.80 -7.51
N ALA A 312 -20.76 2.97 -7.11
CA ALA A 312 -20.04 4.22 -7.28
C ALA A 312 -18.84 4.28 -6.35
N GLY A 313 -19.02 3.82 -5.11
CA GLY A 313 -17.98 3.64 -4.11
C GLY A 313 -17.81 4.82 -3.16
N ALA A 314 -17.26 4.51 -1.99
CA ALA A 314 -16.96 5.46 -0.93
C ALA A 314 -15.68 5.05 -0.17
N VAL A 315 -15.12 6.01 0.57
CA VAL A 315 -13.99 5.81 1.46
C VAL A 315 -14.35 6.34 2.84
N THR A 316 -14.03 5.60 3.88
CA THR A 316 -14.20 5.98 5.28
C THR A 316 -12.88 6.00 6.00
N VAL A 317 -12.62 7.05 6.77
CA VAL A 317 -11.48 7.16 7.67
C VAL A 317 -11.97 6.92 9.10
N LEU A 318 -11.54 5.84 9.72
CA LEU A 318 -11.74 5.52 11.11
C LEU A 318 -10.52 6.02 11.89
N ARG A 319 -10.71 6.80 12.96
CA ARG A 319 -9.59 7.33 13.73
C ARG A 319 -9.05 6.32 14.72
N GLY A 320 -7.71 6.26 14.83
CA GLY A 320 -7.03 5.49 15.85
C GLY A 320 -7.43 5.97 17.25
N ASP A 321 -7.70 5.03 18.17
CA ASP A 321 -8.18 5.37 19.51
C ASP A 321 -7.74 4.34 20.57
N ALA A 322 -7.15 4.83 21.67
CA ALA A 322 -6.66 4.00 22.78
C ALA A 322 -7.75 3.17 23.46
N HIS A 323 -9.02 3.56 23.35
CA HIS A 323 -10.17 2.88 23.95
C HIS A 323 -10.97 2.09 22.90
N TRP A 324 -10.46 2.00 21.67
CA TRP A 324 -11.11 1.29 20.56
C TRP A 324 -12.43 1.91 20.09
N SER A 325 -12.57 3.22 20.21
CA SER A 325 -13.73 3.97 19.74
C SER A 325 -13.52 4.53 18.33
N LEU A 326 -13.07 3.68 17.39
CA LEU A 326 -12.65 4.09 16.05
C LEU A 326 -13.76 4.81 15.23
N GLY A 327 -15.02 4.64 15.61
CA GLY A 327 -16.12 5.38 15.01
C GLY A 327 -16.14 6.87 15.39
N ALA A 328 -15.61 7.22 16.56
CA ALA A 328 -15.63 8.60 17.03
C ALA A 328 -14.71 9.50 16.18
N GLY A 329 -15.29 10.53 15.55
CA GLY A 329 -14.55 11.43 14.66
C GLY A 329 -14.26 10.86 13.28
N SER A 330 -14.86 9.73 12.92
CA SER A 330 -14.78 9.17 11.57
C SER A 330 -15.36 10.11 10.52
N SER A 331 -14.84 10.02 9.31
CA SER A 331 -15.35 10.74 8.14
C SER A 331 -15.50 9.80 6.95
N SER A 332 -16.50 10.07 6.10
CA SER A 332 -16.70 9.34 4.85
C SER A 332 -16.87 10.31 3.70
N PHE A 333 -16.39 9.93 2.52
CA PHE A 333 -16.46 10.74 1.31
C PHE A 333 -16.51 9.86 0.06
N SER A 334 -17.02 10.45 -1.02
CA SER A 334 -17.16 9.86 -2.35
C SER A 334 -16.83 10.91 -3.41
N GLN A 335 -16.95 10.57 -4.67
CA GLN A 335 -16.78 11.54 -5.76
C GLN A 335 -17.85 12.64 -5.78
N ASP A 336 -19.02 12.43 -5.13
CA ASP A 336 -20.05 13.47 -5.00
C ASP A 336 -19.87 14.36 -3.74
N THR A 337 -18.83 14.12 -2.94
CA THR A 337 -18.55 14.99 -1.79
C THR A 337 -18.18 16.39 -2.27
N GLU A 338 -18.74 17.42 -1.65
CA GLU A 338 -18.48 18.83 -2.01
C GLU A 338 -16.98 19.12 -1.99
N GLY A 339 -16.48 19.65 -3.10
CA GLY A 339 -15.06 19.96 -3.31
C GLY A 339 -14.23 18.83 -3.91
N VAL A 340 -14.76 17.62 -4.04
CA VAL A 340 -14.12 16.53 -4.78
C VAL A 340 -14.40 16.72 -6.26
N PRO A 341 -13.36 16.83 -7.13
CA PRO A 341 -13.56 16.93 -8.57
C PRO A 341 -14.08 15.61 -9.15
N GLY A 342 -14.99 15.70 -10.11
CA GLY A 342 -15.62 14.56 -10.74
C GLY A 342 -17.09 14.44 -10.38
N VAL A 343 -17.69 13.34 -10.76
CA VAL A 343 -19.07 12.96 -10.45
C VAL A 343 -19.09 11.46 -10.30
N ALA A 344 -19.69 10.96 -9.26
CA ALA A 344 -19.85 9.52 -9.08
C ALA A 344 -20.71 8.92 -10.22
N GLU A 345 -20.28 7.83 -10.81
CA GLU A 345 -20.99 7.10 -11.86
C GLU A 345 -21.23 5.64 -11.41
N THR A 346 -22.19 4.99 -12.07
CA THR A 346 -22.45 3.58 -11.78
C THR A 346 -21.27 2.71 -12.21
N GLY A 347 -20.67 2.01 -11.26
CA GLY A 347 -19.58 1.08 -11.52
C GLY A 347 -18.18 1.66 -11.39
N ASP A 348 -18.02 2.90 -10.95
CA ASP A 348 -16.72 3.57 -10.77
C ASP A 348 -15.83 2.86 -9.76
N ARG A 349 -16.44 2.30 -8.68
CA ARG A 349 -15.73 1.56 -7.64
C ARG A 349 -14.67 2.41 -6.93
N TYR A 350 -15.02 3.65 -6.61
CA TYR A 350 -14.17 4.54 -5.83
C TYR A 350 -13.79 3.90 -4.49
N GLY A 351 -12.50 3.93 -4.13
CA GLY A 351 -12.00 3.24 -2.94
C GLY A 351 -11.63 1.76 -3.15
N ALA A 352 -11.58 1.27 -4.40
CA ALA A 352 -11.17 -0.11 -4.67
C ALA A 352 -9.70 -0.38 -4.36
N ALA A 353 -8.85 0.65 -4.39
CA ALA A 353 -7.46 0.62 -3.94
C ALA A 353 -7.15 1.91 -3.17
N LEU A 354 -6.27 1.80 -2.18
CA LEU A 354 -5.88 2.90 -1.29
C LEU A 354 -4.37 2.90 -1.08
N SER A 355 -3.77 4.09 -0.93
CA SER A 355 -2.39 4.25 -0.48
C SER A 355 -2.26 5.48 0.40
N LEU A 356 -1.30 5.48 1.32
CA LEU A 356 -0.94 6.59 2.19
C LEU A 356 0.57 6.84 2.09
N ALA A 357 0.95 8.00 1.54
CA ALA A 357 2.33 8.41 1.34
C ALA A 357 2.47 9.93 1.44
N ASP A 358 3.65 10.41 1.76
CA ASP A 358 4.01 11.84 1.69
C ASP A 358 4.54 12.12 0.27
N LEU A 359 3.69 12.62 -0.62
CA LEU A 359 3.98 12.83 -2.03
C LEU A 359 4.55 14.23 -2.34
N ASP A 360 4.40 15.19 -1.39
CA ASP A 360 4.86 16.57 -1.56
C ASP A 360 5.97 16.99 -0.60
N GLY A 361 6.41 16.08 0.30
CA GLY A 361 7.50 16.30 1.24
C GLY A 361 7.13 17.19 2.44
N ASP A 362 5.83 17.38 2.71
CA ASP A 362 5.35 18.19 3.83
C ASP A 362 5.27 17.45 5.17
N THR A 363 5.66 16.18 5.18
CA THR A 363 5.63 15.21 6.31
C THR A 363 4.24 14.72 6.72
N ARG A 364 3.19 15.10 6.02
CA ARG A 364 1.86 14.57 6.19
C ARG A 364 1.58 13.50 5.15
N LEU A 365 0.76 12.54 5.53
CA LEU A 365 0.40 11.48 4.59
C LEU A 365 -0.74 11.92 3.68
N ASP A 366 -0.47 11.90 2.38
CA ASP A 366 -1.48 12.06 1.33
C ASP A 366 -2.23 10.76 1.14
N LEU A 367 -3.54 10.86 0.98
CA LEU A 367 -4.37 9.71 0.66
C LEU A 367 -4.57 9.62 -0.86
N THR A 368 -4.19 8.49 -1.42
CA THR A 368 -4.51 8.16 -2.81
C THR A 368 -5.62 7.14 -2.87
N VAL A 369 -6.64 7.42 -3.70
CA VAL A 369 -7.82 6.59 -3.90
C VAL A 369 -7.91 6.16 -5.35
N GLY A 370 -7.96 4.86 -5.59
CA GLY A 370 -8.16 4.27 -6.91
C GLY A 370 -9.63 4.08 -7.26
N THR A 371 -9.96 4.38 -8.51
CA THR A 371 -11.31 4.31 -9.09
C THR A 371 -11.25 3.52 -10.41
N PRO A 372 -11.00 2.20 -10.35
CA PRO A 372 -10.69 1.41 -11.55
C PRO A 372 -11.85 1.28 -12.56
N GLY A 373 -13.08 1.56 -12.14
CA GLY A 373 -14.27 1.55 -13.01
C GLY A 373 -14.56 2.87 -13.71
N GLU A 374 -13.91 3.96 -13.33
CA GLU A 374 -14.07 5.30 -13.89
C GLU A 374 -14.07 5.30 -15.41
N ASN A 375 -14.99 6.09 -16.03
CA ASN A 375 -15.14 6.19 -17.49
C ASN A 375 -15.31 4.82 -18.18
N GLY A 376 -16.12 3.93 -17.60
CA GLY A 376 -16.41 2.61 -18.15
C GLY A 376 -15.25 1.61 -18.09
N GLY A 377 -14.36 1.78 -17.12
CA GLY A 377 -13.24 0.89 -16.83
C GLY A 377 -11.87 1.38 -17.32
N ASP A 378 -11.78 2.59 -17.84
CA ASP A 378 -10.47 3.21 -18.14
C ASP A 378 -9.69 3.41 -16.84
N GLY A 379 -10.39 3.82 -15.78
CA GLY A 379 -9.89 3.98 -14.43
C GLY A 379 -9.37 5.38 -14.14
N GLY A 380 -9.32 5.70 -12.85
CA GLY A 380 -8.90 6.99 -12.32
C GLY A 380 -8.23 6.89 -10.96
N VAL A 381 -7.58 7.97 -10.56
CA VAL A 381 -6.92 8.13 -9.26
C VAL A 381 -7.21 9.53 -8.73
N SER A 382 -7.53 9.61 -7.46
CA SER A 382 -7.69 10.84 -6.69
C SER A 382 -6.63 10.91 -5.60
N VAL A 383 -5.87 12.01 -5.55
CA VAL A 383 -4.84 12.28 -4.52
C VAL A 383 -5.31 13.42 -3.64
N TYR A 384 -5.43 13.16 -2.34
CA TYR A 384 -5.84 14.09 -1.29
C TYR A 384 -4.62 14.52 -0.48
N PRO A 385 -4.15 15.76 -0.58
CA PRO A 385 -2.99 16.20 0.16
C PRO A 385 -3.31 16.31 1.67
N GLY A 386 -2.48 15.68 2.50
CA GLY A 386 -2.64 15.67 3.94
C GLY A 386 -4.03 15.16 4.36
N GLN A 387 -4.76 15.95 5.19
CA GLN A 387 -6.07 15.54 5.73
C GLN A 387 -7.27 16.18 5.02
N GLY A 388 -7.04 16.96 3.96
CA GLY A 388 -8.08 17.78 3.33
C GLY A 388 -8.41 17.40 1.90
N ILE A 389 -9.44 18.09 1.36
CA ILE A 389 -9.81 18.07 -0.07
C ILE A 389 -9.18 19.25 -0.85
N ALA A 390 -8.74 20.29 -0.15
CA ALA A 390 -8.11 21.44 -0.80
C ALA A 390 -6.79 21.04 -1.46
N GLY A 391 -6.62 21.37 -2.75
CA GLY A 391 -5.41 21.03 -3.48
C GLY A 391 -5.37 19.61 -4.06
N MET A 392 -6.47 18.84 -3.93
CA MET A 392 -6.50 17.49 -4.48
C MET A 392 -6.32 17.46 -6.01
N THR A 393 -5.72 16.38 -6.48
CA THR A 393 -5.51 16.10 -7.90
C THR A 393 -6.28 14.85 -8.32
N VAL A 394 -7.04 14.95 -9.41
CA VAL A 394 -7.76 13.80 -9.99
C VAL A 394 -7.30 13.61 -11.43
N PHE A 395 -6.95 12.39 -11.79
CA PHE A 395 -6.46 12.08 -13.14
C PHE A 395 -6.73 10.64 -13.53
N GLY A 396 -6.89 10.43 -14.84
CA GLY A 396 -6.96 9.10 -15.45
C GLY A 396 -5.65 8.67 -16.08
N GLY A 397 -5.58 7.43 -16.55
CA GLY A 397 -4.37 6.86 -17.11
C GLY A 397 -3.76 7.66 -18.26
N LYS A 398 -4.58 8.30 -19.09
CA LYS A 398 -4.12 9.13 -20.23
C LYS A 398 -3.27 10.32 -19.76
N ALA A 399 -3.64 10.98 -18.69
CA ALA A 399 -2.86 12.09 -18.13
C ALA A 399 -1.51 11.64 -17.55
N ALA A 400 -1.44 10.40 -17.10
CA ALA A 400 -0.24 9.72 -16.59
C ALA A 400 0.45 8.85 -17.68
N GLY A 401 0.30 9.18 -18.95
CA GLY A 401 1.01 8.55 -20.08
C GLY A 401 0.49 7.19 -20.53
N LEU A 402 -0.57 6.66 -19.91
CA LEU A 402 -1.16 5.38 -20.29
C LEU A 402 -2.26 5.56 -21.33
N SER A 403 -2.03 5.14 -22.57
CA SER A 403 -2.99 5.24 -23.67
C SER A 403 -3.93 4.03 -23.79
N ALA A 404 -4.14 3.27 -22.73
CA ALA A 404 -4.96 2.06 -22.73
C ALA A 404 -6.41 2.37 -22.35
N VAL A 405 -7.37 1.73 -23.05
CA VAL A 405 -8.80 1.73 -22.71
C VAL A 405 -9.12 0.52 -21.87
N LYS A 406 -10.08 0.65 -20.94
CA LYS A 406 -10.50 -0.40 -19.99
C LYS A 406 -9.32 -1.01 -19.24
N ALA A 407 -8.41 -0.14 -18.81
CA ALA A 407 -7.14 -0.49 -18.20
C ALA A 407 -7.27 -0.86 -16.72
N ALA A 408 -8.41 -0.50 -16.08
CA ALA A 408 -8.60 -0.51 -14.64
C ALA A 408 -7.44 0.25 -13.92
N PHE A 409 -7.08 1.43 -14.44
CA PHE A 409 -6.07 2.31 -13.86
C PHE A 409 -6.49 2.70 -12.44
N GLY A 410 -5.56 2.61 -11.48
CA GLY A 410 -5.91 2.72 -10.07
C GLY A 410 -6.39 1.42 -9.43
N GLY A 411 -6.24 0.26 -10.09
CA GLY A 411 -6.61 -1.04 -9.54
C GLY A 411 -5.67 -1.57 -8.46
N ALA A 412 -4.45 -1.01 -8.36
CA ALA A 412 -3.49 -1.22 -7.28
C ALA A 412 -2.68 0.05 -7.08
N LEU A 413 -2.28 0.35 -5.85
CA LEU A 413 -1.56 1.57 -5.48
C LEU A 413 -0.43 1.24 -4.50
N SER A 414 0.69 1.99 -4.62
CA SER A 414 1.76 2.06 -3.62
C SER A 414 2.39 3.46 -3.71
N GLY A 415 2.90 3.93 -2.58
CA GLY A 415 3.60 5.20 -2.47
C GLY A 415 4.25 5.31 -1.11
#